data_3fff3e32210da0e2829879950b821dd6
#
_entry.id   3fff3e32210da0e2829879950b821dd6
#
_cell.length_a   1.000
_cell.length_b   1.000
_cell.length_c   1.000
_cell.angle_alpha   90.00
_cell.angle_beta   90.00
_cell.angle_gamma   90.00
#
_symmetry.space_group_name_H-M   'P 1'
#
loop_
_entity.id
_entity.type
_entity.pdbx_description
1 polymer ?
#
loop_
_entity_poly.entity_id
_entity_poly.type
_entity_poly.pdbx_seq_one_letter_code
_entity_poly.pdbx_strand_id
1 'polypeptide(L)'
;MECSHDALEIDEGQRVCRCCGVILGSYIDEGAEWRMYGAGDEDPSRTGTITSELLPNSSYGSMMMRKRIPNQSEDVKTITKLSAWAFSSHGERSWMGIFDSIQSVALRAGLTKAIILDACGLYKNVEDSQKTRGETRRALMAAAVFTACRENNATRSHEEVADMFTVSIRALCKALALSLIHI
;
A
#
# COMPACT_ATOMS: atom_id res chain seq x y z
N MET A 1 -46.87 -9.94 16.57
CA MET A 1 -46.89 -10.53 15.22
C MET A 1 -45.46 -10.91 14.90
N GLU A 2 -45.15 -12.16 14.78
CA GLU A 2 -43.84 -12.65 14.39
C GLU A 2 -43.64 -12.38 12.88
N CYS A 3 -42.56 -11.77 12.52
CA CYS A 3 -42.22 -11.47 11.13
C CYS A 3 -41.62 -12.73 10.50
N SER A 4 -42.13 -13.15 9.34
CA SER A 4 -41.62 -14.34 8.61
C SER A 4 -40.28 -14.11 7.92
N HIS A 5 -39.81 -12.87 7.89
CA HIS A 5 -38.55 -12.45 7.24
C HIS A 5 -38.41 -12.84 5.76
N ASP A 6 -39.54 -12.93 5.02
CA ASP A 6 -39.53 -13.33 3.60
C ASP A 6 -39.06 -12.20 2.67
N ALA A 7 -39.22 -10.93 3.08
CA ALA A 7 -38.81 -9.77 2.29
C ALA A 7 -37.43 -9.29 2.75
N LEU A 8 -36.38 -9.83 2.11
CA LEU A 8 -35.00 -9.48 2.40
C LEU A 8 -34.46 -8.41 1.43
N GLU A 9 -33.74 -7.44 1.95
CA GLU A 9 -32.97 -6.45 1.19
C GLU A 9 -31.50 -6.53 1.61
N ILE A 10 -30.62 -6.23 0.66
CA ILE A 10 -29.18 -6.16 0.94
C ILE A 10 -28.84 -4.69 1.10
N ASP A 11 -28.42 -4.32 2.29
CA ASP A 11 -27.98 -2.97 2.62
C ASP A 11 -26.60 -3.03 3.27
N GLU A 12 -25.66 -2.24 2.75
CA GLU A 12 -24.26 -2.19 3.21
C GLU A 12 -23.59 -3.57 3.43
N GLY A 13 -23.95 -4.58 2.60
CA GLY A 13 -23.41 -5.94 2.74
C GLY A 13 -24.05 -6.76 3.84
N GLN A 14 -25.20 -6.35 4.35
CA GLN A 14 -26.01 -7.07 5.33
C GLN A 14 -27.38 -7.42 4.76
N ARG A 15 -27.92 -8.58 5.16
CA ARG A 15 -29.29 -8.97 4.84
C ARG A 15 -30.23 -8.39 5.88
N VAL A 16 -31.05 -7.42 5.48
CA VAL A 16 -31.99 -6.72 6.35
C VAL A 16 -33.42 -7.09 5.94
N CYS A 17 -34.26 -7.37 6.90
CA CYS A 17 -35.70 -7.60 6.62
C CYS A 17 -36.40 -6.26 6.40
N ARG A 18 -37.04 -6.09 5.24
CA ARG A 18 -37.81 -4.89 4.88
C ARG A 18 -39.01 -4.59 5.79
N CYS A 19 -39.58 -5.63 6.39
CA CYS A 19 -40.81 -5.50 7.19
C CYS A 19 -40.52 -5.07 8.63
N CYS A 20 -39.44 -5.62 9.25
CA CYS A 20 -39.14 -5.40 10.67
C CYS A 20 -37.77 -4.75 10.91
N GLY A 21 -36.95 -4.58 9.89
CA GLY A 21 -35.62 -3.96 10.01
C GLY A 21 -34.55 -4.82 10.72
N VAL A 22 -34.86 -6.09 11.01
CA VAL A 22 -33.91 -6.98 11.68
C VAL A 22 -32.79 -7.40 10.73
N ILE A 23 -31.54 -7.29 11.18
CA ILE A 23 -30.37 -7.79 10.46
C ILE A 23 -30.25 -9.30 10.71
N LEU A 24 -30.33 -10.08 9.63
CA LEU A 24 -30.27 -11.56 9.70
C LEU A 24 -28.85 -12.10 9.56
N GLY A 25 -27.94 -11.32 9.01
CA GLY A 25 -26.54 -11.70 8.85
C GLY A 25 -25.85 -10.93 7.74
N SER A 26 -24.53 -11.14 7.56
CA SER A 26 -23.77 -10.58 6.46
C SER A 26 -24.10 -11.28 5.14
N TYR A 27 -24.18 -10.52 4.06
CA TYR A 27 -24.32 -11.05 2.70
C TYR A 27 -22.93 -11.40 2.16
N ILE A 28 -22.75 -12.66 1.80
CA ILE A 28 -21.58 -13.12 1.09
C ILE A 28 -21.99 -13.33 -0.37
N ASP A 29 -21.39 -12.60 -1.28
CA ASP A 29 -21.58 -12.77 -2.71
C ASP A 29 -20.76 -14.00 -3.16
N GLU A 30 -21.44 -15.07 -3.50
CA GLU A 30 -20.86 -16.31 -4.03
C GLU A 30 -20.70 -16.28 -5.56
N GLY A 31 -21.02 -15.15 -6.20
CA GLY A 31 -20.87 -14.97 -7.63
C GLY A 31 -19.39 -14.96 -8.04
N ALA A 32 -19.09 -15.45 -9.26
CA ALA A 32 -17.74 -15.33 -9.81
C ALA A 32 -17.40 -13.84 -10.03
N GLU A 33 -16.25 -13.40 -9.50
CA GLU A 33 -15.85 -11.99 -9.53
C GLU A 33 -15.37 -11.49 -10.90
N TRP A 34 -15.26 -12.35 -11.90
CA TRP A 34 -14.71 -12.02 -13.21
C TRP A 34 -15.61 -12.58 -14.34
N ARG A 35 -16.71 -11.92 -14.59
CA ARG A 35 -17.63 -12.26 -15.69
C ARG A 35 -17.68 -11.09 -16.67
N MET A 36 -17.19 -11.30 -17.88
CA MET A 36 -17.47 -10.42 -19.03
C MET A 36 -18.69 -10.98 -19.77
N TYR A 37 -19.76 -10.21 -19.86
CA TYR A 37 -20.99 -10.62 -20.54
C TYR A 37 -21.11 -10.12 -21.98
N GLY A 38 -20.20 -9.25 -22.46
CA GLY A 38 -20.19 -8.76 -23.84
C GLY A 38 -19.07 -7.76 -24.11
N ALA A 39 -18.79 -7.51 -25.39
CA ALA A 39 -17.72 -6.65 -25.84
C ALA A 39 -17.97 -5.14 -25.63
N GLY A 40 -19.02 -4.74 -24.93
CA GLY A 40 -19.39 -3.35 -24.67
C GLY A 40 -19.74 -3.04 -23.21
N ASP A 41 -19.73 -4.04 -22.34
CA ASP A 41 -20.02 -3.83 -20.93
C ASP A 41 -18.75 -3.44 -20.17
N GLU A 42 -18.89 -2.57 -19.17
CA GLU A 42 -17.82 -2.31 -18.20
C GLU A 42 -17.39 -3.62 -17.56
N ASP A 43 -16.10 -3.86 -17.51
CA ASP A 43 -15.54 -5.10 -16.93
C ASP A 43 -15.90 -5.18 -15.44
N PRO A 44 -16.83 -6.07 -15.02
CA PRO A 44 -17.21 -6.21 -13.62
C PRO A 44 -16.18 -6.97 -12.80
N SER A 45 -15.03 -7.29 -13.39
CA SER A 45 -13.96 -8.05 -12.76
C SER A 45 -13.35 -7.27 -11.59
N ARG A 46 -13.43 -7.83 -10.39
CA ARG A 46 -12.76 -7.33 -9.19
C ARG A 46 -11.37 -7.93 -8.98
N THR A 47 -10.82 -8.57 -10.00
CA THR A 47 -9.52 -9.26 -9.95
C THR A 47 -8.33 -8.32 -10.13
N GLY A 48 -8.47 -7.08 -9.69
CA GLY A 48 -7.38 -6.11 -9.65
C GLY A 48 -6.54 -6.20 -8.39
N THR A 49 -5.40 -5.56 -8.41
CA THR A 49 -4.61 -5.28 -7.20
C THR A 49 -5.37 -4.30 -6.31
N ILE A 50 -5.22 -4.44 -5.00
CA ILE A 50 -5.82 -3.52 -4.03
C ILE A 50 -5.34 -2.10 -4.35
N THR A 51 -6.26 -1.17 -4.50
CA THR A 51 -5.95 0.24 -4.74
C THR A 51 -5.22 0.82 -3.52
N SER A 52 -4.07 1.41 -3.76
CA SER A 52 -3.29 2.08 -2.73
C SER A 52 -3.20 3.57 -3.04
N GLU A 53 -3.53 4.42 -2.08
CA GLU A 53 -3.39 5.88 -2.20
C GLU A 53 -1.93 6.30 -2.44
N LEU A 54 -0.99 5.52 -1.92
CA LEU A 54 0.44 5.77 -2.08
C LEU A 54 0.93 5.44 -3.50
N LEU A 55 0.30 4.48 -4.18
CA LEU A 55 0.71 3.97 -5.50
C LEU A 55 -0.51 3.84 -6.43
N PRO A 56 -1.17 4.94 -6.81
CA PRO A 56 -2.44 4.89 -7.54
C PRO A 56 -2.31 4.20 -8.91
N ASN A 57 -1.24 4.46 -9.67
CA ASN A 57 -1.08 3.88 -11.01
C ASN A 57 -0.72 2.39 -10.98
N SER A 58 -0.02 1.92 -9.95
CA SER A 58 0.32 0.51 -9.76
C SER A 58 -0.82 -0.33 -9.19
N SER A 59 -1.94 0.31 -8.84
CA SER A 59 -3.14 -0.37 -8.36
C SER A 59 -4.00 -0.91 -9.51
N TYR A 60 -3.75 -0.49 -10.75
CA TYR A 60 -4.47 -0.93 -11.93
C TYR A 60 -3.70 -2.04 -12.65
N GLY A 61 -4.35 -3.17 -12.85
CA GLY A 61 -3.81 -4.29 -13.61
C GLY A 61 -3.47 -5.51 -12.77
N SER A 62 -2.94 -6.53 -13.43
CA SER A 62 -2.53 -7.79 -12.82
C SER A 62 -1.01 -7.97 -12.95
N MET A 63 -0.40 -8.51 -11.92
CA MET A 63 1.02 -8.83 -11.91
C MET A 63 1.22 -10.35 -11.89
N MET A 64 2.03 -10.86 -12.82
CA MET A 64 2.44 -12.26 -12.78
C MET A 64 3.43 -12.50 -11.65
N MET A 65 3.08 -13.42 -10.75
CA MET A 65 3.94 -13.79 -9.64
C MET A 65 5.24 -14.44 -10.13
N ARG A 66 6.38 -13.86 -9.80
CA ARG A 66 7.70 -14.40 -10.13
C ARG A 66 8.03 -15.61 -9.27
N LYS A 67 7.47 -16.75 -9.63
CA LYS A 67 7.90 -18.01 -9.02
C LYS A 67 9.17 -18.50 -9.71
N ARG A 68 10.22 -18.75 -8.95
CA ARG A 68 11.47 -19.30 -9.47
C ARG A 68 11.26 -20.78 -9.79
N ILE A 69 10.83 -21.08 -11.01
CA ILE A 69 10.65 -22.46 -11.49
C ILE A 69 11.93 -22.82 -12.24
N PRO A 70 12.65 -23.87 -11.85
CA PRO A 70 13.78 -24.37 -12.62
C PRO A 70 13.28 -24.81 -14.00
N ASN A 71 14.03 -24.53 -15.06
CA ASN A 71 13.71 -24.86 -16.46
C ASN A 71 12.51 -24.09 -17.08
N GLN A 72 12.23 -22.89 -16.60
CA GLN A 72 11.26 -22.03 -17.24
C GLN A 72 11.72 -21.60 -18.63
N SER A 73 10.81 -21.67 -19.64
CA SER A 73 11.15 -21.24 -21.02
C SER A 73 11.52 -19.74 -21.06
N GLU A 74 12.34 -19.35 -22.04
CA GLU A 74 12.74 -17.95 -22.21
C GLU A 74 11.55 -17.03 -22.50
N ASP A 75 10.54 -17.53 -23.19
CA ASP A 75 9.31 -16.78 -23.47
C ASP A 75 8.56 -16.42 -22.18
N VAL A 76 8.42 -17.38 -21.26
CA VAL A 76 7.76 -17.13 -19.98
C VAL A 76 8.55 -16.15 -19.11
N LYS A 77 9.89 -16.22 -19.14
CA LYS A 77 10.74 -15.23 -18.47
C LYS A 77 10.54 -13.83 -19.05
N THR A 78 10.47 -13.73 -20.38
CA THR A 78 10.26 -12.47 -21.08
C THR A 78 8.88 -11.89 -20.79
N ILE A 79 7.82 -12.69 -20.85
CA ILE A 79 6.44 -12.27 -20.51
C ILE A 79 6.36 -11.79 -19.08
N THR A 80 6.94 -12.54 -18.12
CA THR A 80 6.95 -12.16 -16.70
C THR A 80 7.69 -10.82 -16.48
N LYS A 81 8.80 -10.60 -17.19
CA LYS A 81 9.55 -9.35 -17.14
C LYS A 81 8.76 -8.18 -17.71
N LEU A 82 8.12 -8.38 -18.87
CA LEU A 82 7.30 -7.36 -19.53
C LEU A 82 6.06 -7.02 -18.68
N SER A 83 5.39 -8.03 -18.12
CA SER A 83 4.27 -7.85 -17.21
C SER A 83 4.66 -7.02 -15.97
N ALA A 84 5.80 -7.32 -15.35
CA ALA A 84 6.31 -6.54 -14.22
C ALA A 84 6.67 -5.09 -14.58
N TRP A 85 7.04 -4.83 -15.83
CA TRP A 85 7.30 -3.47 -16.32
C TRP A 85 6.01 -2.70 -16.65
N ALA A 86 5.02 -3.39 -17.20
CA ALA A 86 3.73 -2.80 -17.51
C ALA A 86 2.90 -2.48 -16.27
N PHE A 87 3.09 -3.27 -15.18
CA PHE A 87 2.34 -3.14 -13.95
C PHE A 87 2.54 -1.79 -13.24
N SER A 88 3.74 -1.21 -13.28
CA SER A 88 4.03 0.02 -12.54
C SER A 88 4.83 1.02 -13.35
N SER A 89 4.51 2.31 -13.19
CA SER A 89 5.30 3.40 -13.76
C SER A 89 6.73 3.41 -13.19
N HIS A 90 7.68 4.01 -13.89
CA HIS A 90 9.06 4.10 -13.42
C HIS A 90 9.19 4.82 -12.07
N GLY A 91 8.41 5.87 -11.86
CA GLY A 91 8.38 6.63 -10.60
C GLY A 91 7.89 5.76 -9.44
N GLU A 92 6.74 5.10 -9.62
CA GLU A 92 6.15 4.26 -8.59
C GLU A 92 6.97 3.02 -8.25
N ARG A 93 7.70 2.44 -9.22
CA ARG A 93 8.68 1.37 -8.94
C ARG A 93 9.79 1.83 -8.00
N SER A 94 10.24 3.07 -8.16
CA SER A 94 11.23 3.65 -7.24
C SER A 94 10.65 3.77 -5.84
N TRP A 95 9.41 4.25 -5.72
CA TRP A 95 8.72 4.36 -4.43
C TRP A 95 8.45 3.00 -3.78
N MET A 96 8.04 1.99 -4.54
CA MET A 96 7.89 0.62 -4.02
C MET A 96 9.15 0.14 -3.31
N GLY A 97 10.32 0.28 -3.96
CA GLY A 97 11.59 -0.12 -3.36
C GLY A 97 11.95 0.68 -2.10
N ILE A 98 11.53 1.94 -2.02
CA ILE A 98 11.73 2.78 -0.84
C ILE A 98 10.77 2.36 0.28
N PHE A 99 9.50 2.15 -0.02
CA PHE A 99 8.50 1.69 0.96
C PHE A 99 8.86 0.31 1.52
N ASP A 100 9.34 -0.62 0.67
CA ASP A 100 9.86 -1.92 1.12
C ASP A 100 11.06 -1.74 2.07
N SER A 101 11.93 -0.79 1.80
CA SER A 101 13.07 -0.47 2.66
C SER A 101 12.62 0.11 4.00
N ILE A 102 11.70 1.08 4.00
CA ILE A 102 11.10 1.64 5.23
C ILE A 102 10.43 0.52 6.03
N GLN A 103 9.58 -0.27 5.38
CA GLN A 103 8.85 -1.36 6.02
C GLN A 103 9.79 -2.39 6.65
N SER A 104 10.82 -2.82 5.92
CA SER A 104 11.77 -3.83 6.40
C SER A 104 12.57 -3.36 7.63
N VAL A 105 12.97 -2.08 7.66
CA VAL A 105 13.69 -1.49 8.78
C VAL A 105 12.76 -1.28 9.97
N ALA A 106 11.59 -0.71 9.74
CA ALA A 106 10.61 -0.40 10.78
C ALA A 106 10.04 -1.66 11.45
N LEU A 107 9.79 -2.75 10.69
CA LEU A 107 9.37 -4.04 11.25
C LEU A 107 10.44 -4.66 12.14
N ARG A 108 11.72 -4.57 11.76
CA ARG A 108 12.83 -5.04 12.61
C ARG A 108 12.93 -4.25 13.92
N ALA A 109 12.55 -2.98 13.89
CA ALA A 109 12.48 -2.12 15.07
C ALA A 109 11.20 -2.30 15.89
N GLY A 110 10.29 -3.18 15.49
CA GLY A 110 9.03 -3.44 16.19
C GLY A 110 7.98 -2.35 16.05
N LEU A 111 8.05 -1.52 15.00
CA LEU A 111 7.05 -0.47 14.75
C LEU A 111 5.76 -1.07 14.17
N THR A 112 4.63 -0.44 14.49
CA THR A 112 3.31 -0.88 14.01
C THR A 112 3.10 -0.55 12.53
N LYS A 113 2.18 -1.28 11.87
CA LYS A 113 1.84 -1.02 10.47
C LYS A 113 1.28 0.38 10.22
N ALA A 114 0.55 0.95 11.19
CA ALA A 114 0.03 2.31 11.09
C ALA A 114 1.17 3.32 10.96
N ILE A 115 2.18 3.27 11.83
CA ILE A 115 3.36 4.13 11.78
C ILE A 115 4.10 3.99 10.45
N ILE A 116 4.19 2.76 9.92
CA ILE A 116 4.86 2.49 8.64
C ILE A 116 4.11 3.16 7.48
N LEU A 117 2.78 3.07 7.45
CA LEU A 117 1.96 3.70 6.42
C LEU A 117 2.07 5.22 6.47
N ASP A 118 1.99 5.81 7.66
CA ASP A 118 2.16 7.24 7.86
C ASP A 118 3.55 7.71 7.41
N ALA A 119 4.60 6.96 7.77
CA ALA A 119 5.97 7.26 7.32
C ALA A 119 6.11 7.21 5.79
N CYS A 120 5.47 6.24 5.12
CA CYS A 120 5.46 6.17 3.66
C CYS A 120 4.73 7.37 3.04
N GLY A 121 3.61 7.80 3.62
CA GLY A 121 2.87 9.00 3.20
C GLY A 121 3.70 10.26 3.34
N LEU A 122 4.31 10.49 4.50
CA LEU A 122 5.21 11.63 4.75
C LEU A 122 6.39 11.65 3.78
N TYR A 123 7.02 10.48 3.56
CA TYR A 123 8.12 10.38 2.60
C TYR A 123 7.70 10.77 1.19
N LYS A 124 6.54 10.27 0.71
CA LYS A 124 6.01 10.59 -0.61
C LYS A 124 5.78 12.08 -0.79
N ASN A 125 5.16 12.75 0.18
CA ASN A 125 4.88 14.18 0.13
C ASN A 125 6.16 15.02 -0.04
N VAL A 126 7.23 14.63 0.64
CA VAL A 126 8.53 15.34 0.53
C VAL A 126 9.23 15.03 -0.80
N GLU A 127 9.21 13.79 -1.28
CA GLU A 127 9.88 13.41 -2.54
C GLU A 127 9.18 13.96 -3.78
N ASP A 128 7.87 14.19 -3.74
CA ASP A 128 7.12 14.86 -4.81
C ASP A 128 7.61 16.29 -5.04
N SER A 129 8.05 16.97 -3.99
CA SER A 129 8.63 18.31 -4.07
C SER A 129 10.12 18.31 -4.39
N GLN A 130 10.88 17.32 -3.92
CA GLN A 130 12.34 17.27 -4.11
C GLN A 130 12.88 15.84 -4.23
N LYS A 131 13.29 15.44 -5.44
CA LYS A 131 13.90 14.13 -5.69
C LYS A 131 15.28 14.00 -5.04
N THR A 132 15.44 13.04 -4.15
CA THR A 132 16.66 12.79 -3.41
C THR A 132 17.36 11.49 -3.82
N ARG A 133 18.66 11.37 -3.59
CA ARG A 133 19.47 10.19 -3.92
C ARG A 133 20.49 9.87 -2.82
N GLY A 134 20.96 8.63 -2.79
CA GLY A 134 22.06 8.19 -1.93
C GLY A 134 21.78 8.35 -0.43
N GLU A 135 22.72 8.93 0.29
CA GLU A 135 22.63 9.13 1.73
C GLU A 135 21.50 10.07 2.14
N THR A 136 21.25 11.12 1.37
CA THR A 136 20.16 12.06 1.60
C THR A 136 18.79 11.36 1.55
N ARG A 137 18.61 10.41 0.61
CA ARG A 137 17.40 9.61 0.53
C ARG A 137 17.23 8.75 1.79
N ARG A 138 18.28 8.07 2.25
CA ARG A 138 18.23 7.29 3.50
C ARG A 138 17.92 8.15 4.71
N ALA A 139 18.54 9.31 4.79
CA ALA A 139 18.27 10.27 5.86
C ALA A 139 16.80 10.77 5.82
N LEU A 140 16.23 10.96 4.63
CA LEU A 140 14.83 11.35 4.47
C LEU A 140 13.86 10.21 4.88
N MET A 141 14.17 8.95 4.55
CA MET A 141 13.41 7.80 5.06
C MET A 141 13.43 7.74 6.59
N ALA A 142 14.60 7.95 7.19
CA ALA A 142 14.75 8.02 8.63
C ALA A 142 13.95 9.19 9.25
N ALA A 143 13.98 10.37 8.62
CA ALA A 143 13.20 11.53 9.06
C ALA A 143 11.69 11.28 9.00
N ALA A 144 11.19 10.65 7.93
CA ALA A 144 9.78 10.29 7.80
C ALA A 144 9.33 9.33 8.90
N VAL A 145 10.14 8.29 9.20
CA VAL A 145 9.84 7.36 10.30
C VAL A 145 9.89 8.06 11.66
N PHE A 146 10.86 8.94 11.88
CA PHE A 146 10.94 9.71 13.12
C PHE A 146 9.70 10.57 13.34
N THR A 147 9.25 11.29 12.31
CA THR A 147 8.05 12.13 12.37
C THR A 147 6.80 11.30 12.60
N ALA A 148 6.62 10.20 11.88
CA ALA A 148 5.49 9.28 12.06
C ALA A 148 5.44 8.67 13.47
N CYS A 149 6.59 8.29 14.03
CA CYS A 149 6.65 7.82 15.41
C CYS A 149 6.21 8.89 16.41
N ARG A 150 6.57 10.15 16.16
CA ARG A 150 6.20 11.28 17.01
C ARG A 150 4.69 11.57 16.95
N GLU A 151 4.11 11.56 15.75
CA GLU A 151 2.67 11.76 15.53
C GLU A 151 1.82 10.66 16.17
N ASN A 152 2.30 9.43 16.14
CA ASN A 152 1.64 8.27 16.74
C ASN A 152 1.97 8.05 18.22
N ASN A 153 2.58 9.02 18.90
CA ASN A 153 2.97 8.93 20.33
C ASN A 153 3.89 7.74 20.66
N ALA A 154 4.58 7.20 19.68
CA ALA A 154 5.58 6.12 19.82
C ALA A 154 6.99 6.70 19.67
N THR A 155 7.30 7.75 20.42
CA THR A 155 8.53 8.54 20.29
C THR A 155 9.79 7.69 20.36
N ARG A 156 10.72 7.93 19.43
CA ARG A 156 12.05 7.32 19.35
C ARG A 156 13.11 8.42 19.43
N SER A 157 14.31 8.08 19.91
CA SER A 157 15.42 9.02 19.91
C SER A 157 16.01 9.22 18.51
N HIS A 158 16.67 10.34 18.29
CA HIS A 158 17.38 10.58 17.01
C HIS A 158 18.48 9.55 16.78
N GLU A 159 19.15 9.10 17.84
CA GLU A 159 20.20 8.09 17.79
C GLU A 159 19.65 6.75 17.36
N GLU A 160 18.57 6.27 17.98
CA GLU A 160 17.93 5.01 17.60
C GLU A 160 17.52 5.00 16.12
N VAL A 161 16.88 6.07 15.65
CA VAL A 161 16.43 6.14 14.26
C VAL A 161 17.61 6.28 13.28
N ALA A 162 18.65 7.01 13.64
CA ALA A 162 19.86 7.12 12.85
C ALA A 162 20.55 5.74 12.69
N ASP A 163 20.63 4.97 13.77
CA ASP A 163 21.21 3.62 13.77
C ASP A 163 20.37 2.66 12.94
N MET A 164 19.02 2.69 13.03
CA MET A 164 18.12 1.86 12.22
C MET A 164 18.41 2.00 10.72
N PHE A 165 18.63 3.22 10.25
CA PHE A 165 18.85 3.51 8.84
C PHE A 165 20.34 3.64 8.45
N THR A 166 21.25 3.41 9.39
CA THR A 166 22.71 3.56 9.19
C THR A 166 23.09 4.92 8.59
N VAL A 167 22.53 5.99 9.16
CA VAL A 167 22.80 7.37 8.75
C VAL A 167 23.41 8.17 9.90
N SER A 168 24.14 9.23 9.58
CA SER A 168 24.65 10.12 10.60
C SER A 168 23.54 10.98 11.21
N ILE A 169 23.63 11.29 12.50
CA ILE A 169 22.67 12.16 13.21
C ILE A 169 22.58 13.53 12.52
N ARG A 170 23.70 14.04 12.01
CA ARG A 170 23.73 15.32 11.27
C ARG A 170 22.92 15.25 9.97
N ALA A 171 22.98 14.13 9.25
CA ALA A 171 22.19 13.92 8.04
C ALA A 171 20.70 13.79 8.36
N LEU A 172 20.35 13.08 9.44
CA LEU A 172 18.98 12.99 9.94
C LEU A 172 18.42 14.37 10.31
N CYS A 173 19.16 15.19 11.07
CA CYS A 173 18.69 16.53 11.44
C CYS A 173 18.48 17.45 10.23
N LYS A 174 19.36 17.36 9.21
CA LYS A 174 19.15 18.08 7.95
C LYS A 174 17.90 17.60 7.20
N ALA A 175 17.66 16.29 7.17
CA ALA A 175 16.49 15.72 6.53
C ALA A 175 15.20 16.09 7.27
N LEU A 176 15.21 16.16 8.60
CA LEU A 176 14.09 16.65 9.40
C LEU A 176 13.76 18.11 9.09
N ALA A 177 14.77 18.97 8.94
CA ALA A 177 14.53 20.36 8.55
C ALA A 177 13.88 20.45 7.16
N LEU A 178 14.29 19.61 6.20
CA LEU A 178 13.67 19.53 4.88
C LEU A 178 12.21 19.00 4.97
N SER A 179 11.98 17.98 5.77
CA SER A 179 10.64 17.41 5.98
C SER A 179 9.67 18.42 6.61
N LEU A 180 10.12 19.19 7.61
CA LEU A 180 9.29 20.20 8.28
C LEU A 180 8.97 21.42 7.41
N ILE A 181 9.72 21.69 6.36
CA ILE A 181 9.44 22.79 5.42
C ILE A 181 8.31 22.40 4.44
N HIS A 182 8.07 21.12 4.25
CA HIS A 182 7.11 20.59 3.27
C HIS A 182 5.85 19.97 3.89
N ILE A 183 5.73 19.97 5.21
CA ILE A 183 4.51 19.65 5.95
C ILE A 183 3.78 20.94 6.29
#